data_db90443057c6eab5a9382fd809ac294a
#
_entry.id   db90443057c6eab5a9382fd809ac294a
#
_cell.length_a   1.000
_cell.length_b   1.000
_cell.length_c   1.000
_cell.angle_alpha   90.00
_cell.angle_beta   90.00
_cell.angle_gamma   90.00
#
_symmetry.space_group_name_H-M   'P 1'
#
loop_
_entity.id
_entity.type
_entity.pdbx_description
1 polymer ?
#
loop_
_entity_poly.entity_id
_entity_poly.type
_entity_poly.pdbx_seq_one_letter_code
_entity_poly.pdbx_strand_id
1 'polypeptide(L)'
;RPANAPLDGPRYRVEFEKVGPVALLGHLDLIRELPRIFRRLGVRLQYTRGFHPKPDMTFGPALTLGASSLGELIDLRLERVLDEEELAGLPERMTRSAPRGLVVKRVARLEPGDPHVSRVIGGARWAFAFARKSLGELGGEGAEAFLARRAREVMAMPEARVRRAAAPIGKIVDVRRYLVELRVLDEAGLARLARAGLVGDLVGVEATVRITNDGAARPSEIAEVLLGDATKLSLPGGALITPHQVVRLELFGGDADDPIDPFDLERLRLEARRAKELEASASAKSMELQAMGAAE
;
A
#
# COMPACT_ATOMS: atom_id res chain seq x y z
N ARG A 1 -10.60 12.71 -32.76
CA ARG A 1 -10.38 13.42 -31.50
C ARG A 1 -8.90 13.42 -31.18
N PRO A 2 -8.30 14.51 -30.63
CA PRO A 2 -6.89 14.56 -30.29
C PRO A 2 -6.50 13.45 -29.30
N ALA A 3 -5.28 12.91 -29.45
CA ALA A 3 -4.78 11.79 -28.63
C ALA A 3 -4.77 12.09 -27.12
N ASN A 4 -4.67 13.36 -26.71
CA ASN A 4 -4.61 13.83 -25.33
C ASN A 4 -5.95 14.39 -24.78
N ALA A 5 -7.08 14.19 -25.49
CA ALA A 5 -8.36 14.63 -24.92
C ALA A 5 -8.68 13.82 -23.65
N PRO A 6 -9.24 14.46 -22.60
CA PRO A 6 -9.64 13.76 -21.37
C PRO A 6 -10.54 12.58 -21.68
N LEU A 7 -10.41 11.52 -20.90
CA LEU A 7 -11.31 10.37 -20.97
C LEU A 7 -12.59 10.72 -20.23
N ASP A 8 -13.75 10.46 -20.84
CA ASP A 8 -15.05 10.97 -20.38
C ASP A 8 -15.82 9.97 -19.47
N GLY A 9 -15.34 8.73 -19.37
CA GLY A 9 -16.01 7.69 -18.60
C GLY A 9 -15.91 7.89 -17.09
N PRO A 10 -16.89 7.37 -16.33
CA PRO A 10 -16.89 7.45 -14.88
C PRO A 10 -15.74 6.68 -14.26
N ARG A 11 -15.18 7.22 -13.18
CA ARG A 11 -14.12 6.55 -12.41
C ARG A 11 -14.71 5.80 -11.23
N TYR A 12 -14.06 4.69 -10.91
CA TYR A 12 -14.40 3.84 -9.75
C TYR A 12 -13.14 3.49 -8.99
N ARG A 13 -13.22 3.51 -7.66
CA ARG A 13 -12.19 2.96 -6.77
C ARG A 13 -12.59 1.55 -6.36
N VAL A 14 -11.65 0.64 -6.42
CA VAL A 14 -11.83 -0.76 -6.05
C VAL A 14 -10.82 -1.13 -4.98
N GLU A 15 -11.29 -1.73 -3.90
CA GLU A 15 -10.45 -2.38 -2.89
C GLU A 15 -10.52 -3.89 -3.05
N PHE A 16 -9.36 -4.56 -3.05
CA PHE A 16 -9.28 -6.00 -3.20
C PHE A 16 -8.17 -6.63 -2.37
N GLU A 17 -8.37 -7.89 -2.01
CA GLU A 17 -7.36 -8.75 -1.41
C GLU A 17 -6.58 -9.50 -2.47
N LYS A 18 -5.31 -9.77 -2.17
CA LYS A 18 -4.39 -10.53 -2.99
C LYS A 18 -3.67 -11.55 -2.10
N VAL A 19 -4.23 -12.75 -1.96
CA VAL A 19 -3.77 -13.76 -0.99
C VAL A 19 -3.58 -15.13 -1.64
N GLY A 20 -2.81 -16.00 -1.00
CA GLY A 20 -2.55 -17.34 -1.50
C GLY A 20 -1.83 -17.34 -2.87
N PRO A 21 -2.23 -18.16 -3.84
CA PRO A 21 -1.51 -18.28 -5.12
C PRO A 21 -1.40 -16.97 -5.90
N VAL A 22 -2.40 -16.07 -5.79
CA VAL A 22 -2.35 -14.77 -6.49
C VAL A 22 -1.36 -13.79 -5.88
N ALA A 23 -0.80 -14.05 -4.69
CA ALA A 23 0.31 -13.28 -4.15
C ALA A 23 1.54 -13.30 -5.09
N LEU A 24 1.68 -14.34 -5.89
CA LEU A 24 2.73 -14.49 -6.90
C LEU A 24 2.45 -13.74 -8.22
N LEU A 25 1.26 -13.17 -8.40
CA LEU A 25 0.99 -12.31 -9.56
C LEU A 25 1.72 -10.97 -9.39
N GLY A 26 2.50 -10.61 -10.38
CA GLY A 26 3.14 -9.29 -10.44
C GLY A 26 2.17 -8.19 -10.84
N HIS A 27 2.63 -6.95 -10.81
CA HIS A 27 1.85 -5.79 -11.25
C HIS A 27 1.37 -5.93 -12.70
N LEU A 28 2.23 -6.41 -13.59
CA LEU A 28 1.89 -6.61 -15.01
C LEU A 28 0.83 -7.69 -15.20
N ASP A 29 0.80 -8.70 -14.33
CA ASP A 29 -0.22 -9.76 -14.40
C ASP A 29 -1.58 -9.22 -13.97
N LEU A 30 -1.63 -8.37 -12.95
CA LEU A 30 -2.87 -7.67 -12.53
C LEU A 30 -3.40 -6.76 -13.63
N ILE A 31 -2.52 -6.01 -14.33
CA ILE A 31 -2.90 -5.19 -15.49
C ILE A 31 -3.56 -6.04 -16.60
N ARG A 32 -3.19 -7.30 -16.73
CA ARG A 32 -3.76 -8.22 -17.73
C ARG A 32 -5.03 -8.92 -17.22
N GLU A 33 -5.06 -9.29 -15.94
CA GLU A 33 -6.16 -10.09 -15.39
C GLU A 33 -7.40 -9.24 -15.07
N LEU A 34 -7.26 -8.04 -14.54
CA LEU A 34 -8.41 -7.19 -14.24
C LEU A 34 -9.29 -6.91 -15.47
N PRO A 35 -8.76 -6.53 -16.65
CA PRO A 35 -9.60 -6.39 -17.84
C PRO A 35 -10.33 -7.68 -18.26
N ARG A 36 -9.74 -8.84 -17.99
CA ARG A 36 -10.40 -10.13 -18.29
C ARG A 36 -11.60 -10.36 -17.35
N ILE A 37 -11.47 -10.01 -16.06
CA ILE A 37 -12.56 -10.07 -15.09
C ILE A 37 -13.71 -9.19 -15.58
N PHE A 38 -13.45 -7.92 -15.89
CA PHE A 38 -14.46 -6.98 -16.37
C PHE A 38 -15.12 -7.43 -17.68
N ARG A 39 -14.36 -8.02 -18.60
CA ARG A 39 -14.91 -8.59 -19.84
C ARG A 39 -15.87 -9.75 -19.58
N ARG A 40 -15.54 -10.66 -18.66
CA ARG A 40 -16.43 -11.77 -18.27
C ARG A 40 -17.74 -11.27 -17.67
N LEU A 41 -17.73 -10.11 -17.01
CA LEU A 41 -18.90 -9.48 -16.42
C LEU A 41 -19.74 -8.68 -17.42
N GLY A 42 -19.29 -8.52 -18.66
CA GLY A 42 -19.95 -7.66 -19.64
C GLY A 42 -19.77 -6.17 -19.35
N VAL A 43 -18.91 -5.80 -18.41
CA VAL A 43 -18.59 -4.41 -18.06
C VAL A 43 -17.33 -3.98 -18.81
N ARG A 44 -17.42 -2.86 -19.54
CA ARG A 44 -16.30 -2.39 -20.36
C ARG A 44 -15.45 -1.36 -19.64
N LEU A 45 -14.14 -1.64 -19.58
CA LEU A 45 -13.14 -0.66 -19.16
C LEU A 45 -12.92 0.34 -20.28
N GLN A 46 -12.73 1.61 -19.93
CA GLN A 46 -12.25 2.60 -20.85
C GLN A 46 -10.74 2.45 -21.08
N TYR A 47 -10.32 2.63 -22.33
CA TYR A 47 -8.92 2.53 -22.74
C TYR A 47 -8.36 3.92 -23.06
N THR A 48 -7.09 4.11 -22.75
CA THR A 48 -6.35 5.32 -23.15
C THR A 48 -6.35 5.45 -24.67
N ARG A 49 -6.25 6.68 -25.17
CA ARG A 49 -6.15 6.96 -26.60
C ARG A 49 -4.69 6.95 -27.01
N GLY A 50 -4.41 6.63 -28.26
CA GLY A 50 -3.06 6.61 -28.83
C GLY A 50 -2.73 5.29 -29.53
N PHE A 51 -1.48 5.13 -29.96
CA PHE A 51 -1.02 3.98 -30.74
C PHE A 51 -1.03 2.65 -29.99
N HIS A 52 -0.93 2.69 -28.65
CA HIS A 52 -0.98 1.50 -27.78
C HIS A 52 -2.01 1.69 -26.68
N PRO A 53 -3.31 1.48 -26.97
CA PRO A 53 -4.36 1.65 -25.99
C PRO A 53 -4.16 0.70 -24.79
N LYS A 54 -4.21 1.26 -23.58
CA LYS A 54 -4.15 0.52 -22.33
C LYS A 54 -5.43 0.79 -21.52
N PRO A 55 -5.90 -0.17 -20.70
CA PRO A 55 -6.98 0.12 -19.77
C PRO A 55 -6.62 1.33 -18.90
N ASP A 56 -7.54 2.27 -18.70
CA ASP A 56 -7.33 3.41 -17.80
C ASP A 56 -7.47 2.95 -16.36
N MET A 57 -6.34 2.59 -15.77
CA MET A 57 -6.23 2.05 -14.43
C MET A 57 -5.05 2.70 -13.71
N THR A 58 -5.27 3.17 -12.48
CA THR A 58 -4.25 3.73 -11.59
C THR A 58 -4.19 2.90 -10.32
N PHE A 59 -3.06 2.25 -10.09
CA PHE A 59 -2.84 1.43 -8.90
C PHE A 59 -2.32 2.25 -7.73
N GLY A 60 -2.61 1.79 -6.53
CA GLY A 60 -1.91 2.19 -5.32
C GLY A 60 -0.42 1.83 -5.34
N PRO A 61 0.31 2.10 -4.25
CA PRO A 61 1.73 1.78 -4.15
C PRO A 61 2.02 0.30 -4.41
N ALA A 62 3.06 0.03 -5.20
CA ALA A 62 3.41 -1.33 -5.60
C ALA A 62 3.57 -2.29 -4.41
N LEU A 63 3.05 -3.51 -4.56
CA LEU A 63 3.25 -4.59 -3.63
C LEU A 63 4.43 -5.45 -4.07
N THR A 64 5.29 -5.83 -3.13
CA THR A 64 6.40 -6.75 -3.40
C THR A 64 5.87 -8.09 -3.92
N LEU A 65 6.50 -8.65 -4.95
CA LEU A 65 6.13 -9.95 -5.50
C LEU A 65 6.21 -11.03 -4.40
N GLY A 66 5.17 -11.85 -4.30
CA GLY A 66 5.03 -12.89 -3.28
C GLY A 66 4.47 -12.41 -1.94
N ALA A 67 4.38 -11.10 -1.69
CA ALA A 67 3.68 -10.60 -0.51
C ALA A 67 2.16 -10.71 -0.70
N SER A 68 1.48 -11.12 0.36
CA SER A 68 0.02 -11.06 0.44
C SER A 68 -0.47 -9.65 0.79
N SER A 69 -1.70 -9.33 0.41
CA SER A 69 -2.35 -8.09 0.81
C SER A 69 -3.82 -8.31 1.12
N LEU A 70 -4.31 -7.66 2.17
CA LEU A 70 -5.72 -7.61 2.55
C LEU A 70 -6.41 -6.30 2.14
N GLY A 71 -5.68 -5.38 1.48
CA GLY A 71 -6.22 -4.09 1.10
C GLY A 71 -5.40 -3.41 0.00
N GLU A 72 -5.45 -3.92 -1.23
CA GLU A 72 -4.93 -3.25 -2.42
C GLU A 72 -5.99 -2.31 -3.00
N LEU A 73 -5.54 -1.22 -3.59
CA LEU A 73 -6.41 -0.21 -4.16
C LEU A 73 -6.07 0.05 -5.63
N ILE A 74 -7.13 0.23 -6.42
CA ILE A 74 -7.02 0.64 -7.81
C ILE A 74 -8.18 1.59 -8.16
N ASP A 75 -7.86 2.68 -8.85
CA ASP A 75 -8.86 3.48 -9.55
C ASP A 75 -8.89 3.04 -11.02
N LEU A 76 -10.08 2.86 -11.56
CA LEU A 76 -10.29 2.47 -12.94
C LEU A 76 -11.43 3.26 -13.56
N ARG A 77 -11.47 3.31 -14.89
CA ARG A 77 -12.48 4.03 -15.64
C ARG A 77 -13.31 3.07 -16.48
N LEU A 78 -14.63 3.22 -16.41
CA LEU A 78 -15.58 2.45 -17.21
C LEU A 78 -16.10 3.29 -18.38
N GLU A 79 -16.63 2.62 -19.42
CA GLU A 79 -17.24 3.29 -20.57
C GLU A 79 -18.59 3.90 -20.24
N ARG A 80 -19.29 3.40 -19.21
CA ARG A 80 -20.61 3.90 -18.78
C ARG A 80 -20.73 3.95 -17.25
N VAL A 81 -21.70 4.69 -16.80
CA VAL A 81 -22.12 4.67 -15.39
C VAL A 81 -22.81 3.33 -15.10
N LEU A 82 -22.49 2.75 -13.95
CA LEU A 82 -23.23 1.62 -13.39
C LEU A 82 -24.40 2.18 -12.57
N ASP A 83 -25.56 1.53 -12.63
CA ASP A 83 -26.65 1.81 -11.71
C ASP A 83 -26.33 1.31 -10.30
N GLU A 84 -27.20 1.60 -9.32
CA GLU A 84 -26.95 1.27 -7.90
C GLU A 84 -26.93 -0.25 -7.66
N GLU A 85 -27.77 -1.03 -8.34
CA GLU A 85 -27.83 -2.47 -8.20
C GLU A 85 -26.57 -3.12 -8.81
N GLU A 86 -26.16 -2.68 -9.99
CA GLU A 86 -24.93 -3.11 -10.64
C GLU A 86 -23.71 -2.83 -9.78
N LEU A 87 -23.65 -1.62 -9.18
CA LEU A 87 -22.55 -1.18 -8.33
C LEU A 87 -22.50 -1.99 -7.03
N ALA A 88 -23.64 -2.17 -6.37
CA ALA A 88 -23.74 -2.95 -5.14
C ALA A 88 -23.33 -4.43 -5.34
N GLY A 89 -23.74 -5.03 -6.45
CA GLY A 89 -23.41 -6.41 -6.79
C GLY A 89 -22.01 -6.63 -7.40
N LEU A 90 -21.30 -5.55 -7.77
CA LEU A 90 -20.04 -5.63 -8.49
C LEU A 90 -18.92 -6.36 -7.70
N PRO A 91 -18.71 -6.10 -6.40
CA PRO A 91 -17.66 -6.77 -5.64
C PRO A 91 -17.77 -8.29 -5.67
N GLU A 92 -18.97 -8.84 -5.43
CA GLU A 92 -19.21 -10.27 -5.44
C GLU A 92 -19.04 -10.88 -6.85
N ARG A 93 -19.58 -10.21 -7.87
CA ARG A 93 -19.46 -10.64 -9.27
C ARG A 93 -17.99 -10.65 -9.71
N MET A 94 -17.21 -9.63 -9.36
CA MET A 94 -15.77 -9.57 -9.65
C MET A 94 -15.04 -10.71 -8.96
N THR A 95 -15.30 -10.94 -7.66
CA THR A 95 -14.67 -12.02 -6.88
C THR A 95 -14.95 -13.37 -7.49
N ARG A 96 -16.19 -13.66 -7.90
CA ARG A 96 -16.54 -14.92 -8.57
C ARG A 96 -15.84 -15.14 -9.93
N SER A 97 -15.54 -14.06 -10.63
CA SER A 97 -14.86 -14.09 -11.94
C SER A 97 -13.34 -14.04 -11.83
N ALA A 98 -12.81 -13.77 -10.64
CA ALA A 98 -11.39 -13.61 -10.39
C ALA A 98 -10.70 -14.96 -10.10
N PRO A 99 -9.37 -15.03 -10.27
CA PRO A 99 -8.59 -16.17 -9.78
C PRO A 99 -8.73 -16.31 -8.25
N ARG A 100 -8.70 -17.56 -7.76
CA ARG A 100 -8.79 -17.84 -6.33
C ARG A 100 -7.71 -17.08 -5.54
N GLY A 101 -8.14 -16.31 -4.55
CA GLY A 101 -7.28 -15.47 -3.71
C GLY A 101 -7.27 -14.00 -4.10
N LEU A 102 -7.91 -13.61 -5.21
CA LEU A 102 -8.24 -12.23 -5.51
C LEU A 102 -9.70 -12.00 -5.10
N VAL A 103 -9.92 -11.23 -4.04
CA VAL A 103 -11.25 -10.99 -3.45
C VAL A 103 -11.52 -9.50 -3.46
N VAL A 104 -12.55 -9.06 -4.18
CA VAL A 104 -12.96 -7.65 -4.20
C VAL A 104 -13.84 -7.37 -2.99
N LYS A 105 -13.47 -6.37 -2.20
CA LYS A 105 -14.14 -5.98 -0.95
C LYS A 105 -15.17 -4.89 -1.15
N ARG A 106 -14.75 -3.80 -1.82
CA ARG A 106 -15.55 -2.60 -1.98
C ARG A 106 -15.31 -1.99 -3.36
N VAL A 107 -16.35 -1.36 -3.88
CA VAL A 107 -16.28 -0.51 -5.07
C VAL A 107 -17.06 0.77 -4.79
N ALA A 108 -16.49 1.92 -5.11
CA ALA A 108 -17.16 3.21 -5.04
C ALA A 108 -16.98 3.99 -6.33
N ARG A 109 -18.02 4.70 -6.74
CA ARG A 109 -17.94 5.67 -7.84
C ARG A 109 -17.26 6.94 -7.34
N LEU A 110 -16.33 7.45 -8.14
CA LEU A 110 -15.64 8.70 -7.88
C LEU A 110 -16.30 9.83 -8.67
N GLU A 111 -16.43 11.00 -8.04
CA GLU A 111 -16.91 12.21 -8.69
C GLU A 111 -15.81 12.88 -9.53
N PRO A 112 -16.20 13.73 -10.52
CA PRO A 112 -15.25 14.56 -11.23
C PRO A 112 -14.45 15.44 -10.24
N GLY A 113 -13.12 15.35 -10.29
CA GLY A 113 -12.25 16.12 -9.37
C GLY A 113 -11.78 15.34 -8.14
N ASP A 114 -12.35 14.17 -7.84
CA ASP A 114 -11.83 13.33 -6.77
C ASP A 114 -10.36 12.96 -7.02
N PRO A 115 -9.51 12.97 -5.99
CA PRO A 115 -8.11 12.63 -6.17
C PRO A 115 -7.93 11.16 -6.56
N HIS A 116 -6.96 10.89 -7.43
CA HIS A 116 -6.57 9.52 -7.80
C HIS A 116 -5.95 8.79 -6.61
N VAL A 117 -6.13 7.47 -6.56
CA VAL A 117 -5.56 6.60 -5.52
C VAL A 117 -4.07 6.87 -5.27
N SER A 118 -3.28 7.11 -6.31
CA SER A 118 -1.85 7.41 -6.21
C SER A 118 -1.52 8.71 -5.46
N ARG A 119 -2.49 9.62 -5.30
CA ARG A 119 -2.34 10.89 -4.55
C ARG A 119 -3.00 10.84 -3.18
N VAL A 120 -3.90 9.88 -2.98
CA VAL A 120 -4.66 9.74 -1.73
C VAL A 120 -3.81 9.03 -0.68
N ILE A 121 -3.03 8.03 -1.09
CA ILE A 121 -2.35 7.15 -0.15
C ILE A 121 -1.19 7.86 0.54
N GLY A 122 -1.34 8.06 1.86
CA GLY A 122 -0.33 8.62 2.74
C GLY A 122 0.40 7.59 3.60
N GLY A 123 -0.11 6.34 3.65
CA GLY A 123 0.56 5.29 4.41
C GLY A 123 0.01 3.90 4.20
N ALA A 124 0.62 2.96 4.89
CA ALA A 124 0.26 1.54 4.89
C ALA A 124 0.49 0.91 6.25
N ARG A 125 -0.32 -0.11 6.58
CA ARG A 125 -0.03 -1.04 7.67
C ARG A 125 0.45 -2.36 7.12
N TRP A 126 1.52 -2.84 7.72
CA TRP A 126 2.15 -4.11 7.36
C TRP A 126 2.19 -5.03 8.56
N ALA A 127 1.98 -6.32 8.35
CA ALA A 127 2.28 -7.34 9.35
C ALA A 127 3.48 -8.19 8.90
N PHE A 128 4.35 -8.47 9.85
CA PHE A 128 5.52 -9.33 9.69
C PHE A 128 5.30 -10.56 10.57
N ALA A 129 5.33 -11.74 9.97
CA ALA A 129 5.13 -13.00 10.65
C ALA A 129 6.44 -13.76 10.82
N PHE A 130 6.64 -14.35 11.98
CA PHE A 130 7.82 -15.14 12.34
C PHE A 130 7.39 -16.44 12.97
N ALA A 131 8.13 -17.53 12.72
CA ALA A 131 7.95 -18.74 13.50
C ALA A 131 8.38 -18.48 14.96
N ARG A 132 7.48 -18.72 15.92
CA ARG A 132 7.72 -18.48 17.35
C ARG A 132 8.99 -19.14 17.84
N LYS A 133 9.19 -20.40 17.47
CA LYS A 133 10.39 -21.18 17.83
C LYS A 133 11.67 -20.47 17.41
N SER A 134 11.76 -19.99 16.17
CA SER A 134 12.97 -19.37 15.64
C SER A 134 13.36 -18.11 16.38
N LEU A 135 12.38 -17.26 16.75
CA LEU A 135 12.66 -16.06 17.54
C LEU A 135 12.96 -16.35 19.00
N GLY A 136 12.29 -17.33 19.60
CA GLY A 136 12.56 -17.73 20.99
C GLY A 136 13.98 -18.25 21.19
N GLU A 137 14.54 -18.95 20.20
CA GLU A 137 15.92 -19.40 20.20
C GLU A 137 16.93 -18.24 20.13
N LEU A 138 16.59 -17.14 19.45
CA LEU A 138 17.44 -15.96 19.29
C LEU A 138 17.48 -15.07 20.54
N GLY A 139 16.38 -14.92 21.24
CA GLY A 139 16.26 -13.93 22.33
C GLY A 139 16.46 -14.48 23.73
N GLY A 140 16.25 -15.77 23.96
CA GLY A 140 16.29 -16.38 25.31
C GLY A 140 15.16 -15.92 26.26
N GLU A 141 14.38 -14.91 25.86
CA GLU A 141 13.33 -14.25 26.63
C GLU A 141 11.90 -14.58 26.15
N GLY A 142 11.80 -15.41 25.09
CA GLY A 142 10.53 -15.67 24.41
C GLY A 142 10.29 -14.72 23.23
N ALA A 143 9.59 -15.23 22.21
CA ALA A 143 9.47 -14.55 20.91
C ALA A 143 8.73 -13.21 21.01
N GLU A 144 7.63 -13.14 21.77
CA GLU A 144 6.85 -11.90 21.94
C GLU A 144 7.63 -10.85 22.73
N ALA A 145 8.30 -11.24 23.79
CA ALA A 145 9.11 -10.33 24.60
C ALA A 145 10.28 -9.77 23.77
N PHE A 146 10.93 -10.61 22.98
CA PHE A 146 11.96 -10.21 22.02
C PHE A 146 11.42 -9.16 21.04
N LEU A 147 10.30 -9.43 20.36
CA LEU A 147 9.71 -8.49 19.40
C LEU A 147 9.26 -7.19 20.06
N ALA A 148 8.67 -7.27 21.25
CA ALA A 148 8.23 -6.09 22.00
C ALA A 148 9.40 -5.20 22.42
N ARG A 149 10.50 -5.79 22.85
CA ARG A 149 11.75 -5.08 23.16
C ARG A 149 12.33 -4.45 21.90
N ARG A 150 12.46 -5.20 20.82
CA ARG A 150 13.00 -4.71 19.55
C ARG A 150 12.15 -3.56 18.98
N ALA A 151 10.81 -3.68 19.01
CA ALA A 151 9.92 -2.62 18.56
C ALA A 151 10.16 -1.32 19.35
N ARG A 152 10.26 -1.39 20.69
CA ARG A 152 10.56 -0.21 21.52
C ARG A 152 11.93 0.39 21.22
N GLU A 153 12.95 -0.44 21.08
CA GLU A 153 14.32 0.00 20.76
C GLU A 153 14.34 0.76 19.42
N VAL A 154 13.74 0.18 18.37
CA VAL A 154 13.68 0.80 17.03
C VAL A 154 12.92 2.12 17.08
N MET A 155 11.79 2.18 17.78
CA MET A 155 11.00 3.41 17.90
C MET A 155 11.72 4.50 18.71
N ALA A 156 12.64 4.15 19.61
CA ALA A 156 13.47 5.07 20.37
C ALA A 156 14.70 5.57 19.60
N MET A 157 15.08 4.93 18.48
CA MET A 157 16.23 5.37 17.68
C MET A 157 15.95 6.73 17.03
N PRO A 158 16.90 7.68 17.04
CA PRO A 158 16.78 8.93 16.30
C PRO A 158 16.81 8.70 14.79
N GLU A 159 17.54 7.67 14.33
CA GLU A 159 17.64 7.23 12.93
C GLU A 159 17.91 5.72 12.85
N ALA A 160 17.49 5.10 11.75
CA ALA A 160 17.71 3.68 11.47
C ALA A 160 18.10 3.49 10.00
N ARG A 161 19.39 3.53 9.72
CA ARG A 161 19.95 3.53 8.36
C ARG A 161 20.13 2.12 7.82
N VAL A 162 19.54 1.86 6.66
CA VAL A 162 19.67 0.59 5.91
C VAL A 162 20.16 0.87 4.50
N ARG A 163 21.00 0.00 3.98
CA ARG A 163 21.48 0.05 2.59
C ARG A 163 20.49 -0.65 1.68
N ARG A 164 19.84 0.11 0.79
CA ARG A 164 18.93 -0.43 -0.23
C ARG A 164 19.73 -1.10 -1.34
N ALA A 165 19.66 -2.42 -1.43
CA ALA A 165 20.50 -3.23 -2.34
C ALA A 165 20.19 -3.01 -3.85
N ALA A 166 18.99 -2.55 -4.21
CA ALA A 166 18.53 -2.48 -5.61
C ALA A 166 18.91 -1.18 -6.36
N ALA A 167 19.80 -0.34 -5.81
CA ALA A 167 20.28 0.85 -6.50
C ALA A 167 21.71 0.62 -7.02
N PRO A 168 22.10 1.14 -8.21
CA PRO A 168 23.45 0.98 -8.77
C PRO A 168 24.57 1.49 -7.84
N ILE A 169 24.25 2.46 -6.98
CA ILE A 169 25.09 2.92 -5.88
C ILE A 169 24.16 2.85 -4.65
N GLY A 170 24.34 1.83 -3.81
CA GLY A 170 23.44 1.49 -2.70
C GLY A 170 22.94 2.73 -1.94
N LYS A 171 21.70 3.14 -2.20
CA LYS A 171 21.06 4.27 -1.51
C LYS A 171 20.90 3.91 -0.03
N ILE A 172 21.39 4.76 0.86
CA ILE A 172 21.09 4.66 2.28
C ILE A 172 19.71 5.26 2.53
N VAL A 173 18.87 4.52 3.21
CA VAL A 173 17.52 4.95 3.60
C VAL A 173 17.45 4.95 5.11
N ASP A 174 17.00 6.06 5.67
CA ASP A 174 16.64 6.11 7.08
C ASP A 174 15.20 5.62 7.24
N VAL A 175 15.06 4.39 7.70
CA VAL A 175 13.76 3.70 7.87
C VAL A 175 12.93 4.38 8.96
N ARG A 176 13.60 4.94 10.01
CA ARG A 176 12.93 5.57 11.14
C ARG A 176 12.03 6.75 10.73
N ARG A 177 12.40 7.49 9.69
CA ARG A 177 11.61 8.60 9.13
C ARG A 177 10.22 8.19 8.66
N TYR A 178 10.07 6.93 8.25
CA TYR A 178 8.82 6.39 7.71
C TYR A 178 8.01 5.60 8.72
N LEU A 179 8.64 5.14 9.82
CA LEU A 179 7.94 4.38 10.86
C LEU A 179 7.18 5.30 11.80
N VAL A 180 5.89 5.02 11.96
CA VAL A 180 4.98 5.71 12.88
C VAL A 180 4.80 4.88 14.14
N GLU A 181 4.56 3.58 13.97
CA GLU A 181 4.31 2.64 15.07
C GLU A 181 4.85 1.25 14.72
N LEU A 182 5.33 0.57 15.75
CA LEU A 182 5.62 -0.86 15.76
C LEU A 182 4.96 -1.48 16.99
N ARG A 183 4.09 -2.47 16.79
CA ARG A 183 3.45 -3.20 17.90
C ARG A 183 3.43 -4.71 17.63
N VAL A 184 3.58 -5.50 18.69
CA VAL A 184 3.41 -6.95 18.61
C VAL A 184 1.95 -7.26 18.30
N LEU A 185 1.71 -8.21 17.39
CA LEU A 185 0.37 -8.63 17.02
C LEU A 185 -0.31 -9.33 18.22
N ASP A 186 -1.52 -8.93 18.46
CA ASP A 186 -2.47 -9.63 19.32
C ASP A 186 -3.16 -10.80 18.57
N GLU A 187 -4.11 -11.44 19.21
CA GLU A 187 -4.89 -12.54 18.63
C GLU A 187 -5.63 -12.12 17.35
N ALA A 188 -6.20 -10.90 17.32
CA ALA A 188 -6.88 -10.35 16.15
C ALA A 188 -5.90 -10.11 14.99
N GLY A 189 -4.71 -9.63 15.29
CA GLY A 189 -3.62 -9.47 14.31
C GLY A 189 -3.15 -10.80 13.74
N LEU A 190 -3.01 -11.83 14.57
CA LEU A 190 -2.67 -13.19 14.13
C LEU A 190 -3.78 -13.81 13.27
N ALA A 191 -5.05 -13.56 13.59
CA ALA A 191 -6.18 -13.99 12.75
C ALA A 191 -6.15 -13.34 11.36
N ARG A 192 -5.70 -12.08 11.25
CA ARG A 192 -5.47 -11.41 9.94
C ARG A 192 -4.35 -12.08 9.14
N LEU A 193 -3.28 -12.55 9.79
CA LEU A 193 -2.22 -13.33 9.14
C LEU A 193 -2.76 -14.64 8.59
N ALA A 194 -3.57 -15.38 9.39
CA ALA A 194 -4.18 -16.64 8.96
C ALA A 194 -5.11 -16.43 7.74
N ARG A 195 -5.88 -15.34 7.72
CA ARG A 195 -6.69 -14.94 6.55
C ARG A 195 -5.83 -14.68 5.30
N ALA A 196 -4.64 -14.12 5.48
CA ALA A 196 -3.69 -13.90 4.39
C ALA A 196 -2.95 -15.18 3.95
N GLY A 197 -3.25 -16.33 4.56
CA GLY A 197 -2.66 -17.62 4.25
C GLY A 197 -1.41 -17.96 5.08
N LEU A 198 -1.06 -17.15 6.07
CA LEU A 198 0.05 -17.42 6.99
C LEU A 198 -0.47 -18.14 8.24
N VAL A 199 -0.24 -19.44 8.30
CA VAL A 199 -0.72 -20.32 9.37
C VAL A 199 0.44 -20.99 10.08
N GLY A 200 0.22 -21.43 11.32
CA GLY A 200 1.21 -22.13 12.14
C GLY A 200 1.38 -21.47 13.50
N ASP A 201 2.39 -21.90 14.25
CA ASP A 201 2.80 -21.27 15.52
C ASP A 201 3.61 -20.01 15.23
N LEU A 202 2.90 -18.90 15.04
CA LEU A 202 3.45 -17.62 14.61
C LEU A 202 3.37 -16.58 15.73
N VAL A 203 4.30 -15.65 15.65
CA VAL A 203 4.29 -14.37 16.34
C VAL A 203 4.59 -13.29 15.32
N GLY A 204 4.18 -12.07 15.55
CA GLY A 204 4.41 -11.03 14.56
C GLY A 204 4.40 -9.61 15.11
N VAL A 205 4.75 -8.69 14.22
CA VAL A 205 4.73 -7.24 14.46
C VAL A 205 3.90 -6.57 13.37
N GLU A 206 3.03 -5.66 13.77
CA GLU A 206 2.40 -4.69 12.88
C GLU A 206 3.26 -3.43 12.85
N ALA A 207 3.50 -2.92 11.64
CA ALA A 207 4.18 -1.66 11.39
C ALA A 207 3.25 -0.69 10.65
N THR A 208 3.04 0.49 11.22
CA THR A 208 2.40 1.62 10.52
C THR A 208 3.48 2.48 9.88
N VAL A 209 3.35 2.73 8.58
CA VAL A 209 4.39 3.37 7.76
C VAL A 209 3.82 4.53 6.96
N ARG A 210 4.51 5.66 6.95
CA ARG A 210 4.24 6.78 6.03
C ARG A 210 4.72 6.46 4.62
N ILE A 211 3.95 6.91 3.64
CA ILE A 211 4.32 6.96 2.23
C ILE A 211 4.34 8.43 1.83
N THR A 212 5.50 8.92 1.42
CA THR A 212 5.72 10.34 1.10
C THR A 212 6.16 10.49 -0.35
N ASN A 213 6.21 11.72 -0.85
CA ASN A 213 6.75 12.01 -2.18
C ASN A 213 8.23 11.60 -2.33
N ASP A 214 9.00 11.61 -1.22
CA ASP A 214 10.40 11.18 -1.18
C ASP A 214 10.56 9.66 -1.19
N GLY A 215 9.47 8.93 -0.94
CA GLY A 215 9.39 7.47 -0.93
C GLY A 215 8.77 6.88 0.32
N ALA A 216 9.10 5.62 0.58
CA ALA A 216 8.68 4.86 1.75
C ALA A 216 9.75 3.83 2.15
N ALA A 217 9.72 3.38 3.40
CA ALA A 217 10.47 2.21 3.81
C ALA A 217 9.88 0.94 3.17
N ARG A 218 10.75 0.06 2.71
CA ARG A 218 10.34 -1.26 2.19
C ARG A 218 10.17 -2.25 3.34
N PRO A 219 9.27 -3.24 3.21
CA PRO A 219 9.11 -4.28 4.23
C PRO A 219 10.41 -4.96 4.62
N SER A 220 11.29 -5.27 3.67
CA SER A 220 12.60 -5.88 3.95
C SER A 220 13.52 -4.99 4.79
N GLU A 221 13.46 -3.67 4.58
CA GLU A 221 14.25 -2.68 5.33
C GLU A 221 13.73 -2.54 6.76
N ILE A 222 12.40 -2.57 6.93
CA ILE A 222 11.76 -2.56 8.26
C ILE A 222 12.15 -3.82 9.04
N ALA A 223 12.08 -4.97 8.38
CA ALA A 223 12.45 -6.23 8.97
C ALA A 223 13.93 -6.28 9.40
N GLU A 224 14.84 -5.75 8.57
CA GLU A 224 16.26 -5.63 8.87
C GLU A 224 16.48 -4.79 10.13
N VAL A 225 15.84 -3.64 10.24
CA VAL A 225 15.93 -2.79 11.43
C VAL A 225 15.31 -3.46 12.65
N LEU A 226 14.14 -4.10 12.49
CA LEU A 226 13.43 -4.76 13.59
C LEU A 226 14.26 -5.92 14.18
N LEU A 227 14.86 -6.73 13.34
CA LEU A 227 15.62 -7.90 13.80
C LEU A 227 17.06 -7.54 14.22
N GLY A 228 17.62 -6.44 13.69
CA GLY A 228 18.96 -5.99 14.01
C GLY A 228 20.01 -7.05 13.71
N ASP A 229 20.92 -7.30 14.67
CA ASP A 229 21.99 -8.28 14.50
C ASP A 229 21.50 -9.73 14.36
N ALA A 230 20.24 -10.01 14.73
CA ALA A 230 19.62 -11.32 14.48
C ALA A 230 19.50 -11.65 12.98
N THR A 231 19.56 -10.65 12.08
CA THR A 231 19.64 -10.87 10.63
C THR A 231 20.94 -11.53 10.19
N LYS A 232 22.01 -11.42 10.98
CA LYS A 232 23.32 -12.01 10.71
C LYS A 232 23.40 -13.47 11.10
N LEU A 233 22.47 -13.95 11.90
CA LEU A 233 22.37 -15.36 12.27
C LEU A 233 21.76 -16.10 11.09
N SER A 234 22.61 -16.77 10.33
CA SER A 234 22.21 -17.60 9.19
C SER A 234 21.26 -18.70 9.66
N LEU A 235 19.97 -18.47 9.53
CA LEU A 235 19.01 -19.58 9.54
C LEU A 235 19.25 -20.42 8.28
N PRO A 236 19.05 -21.74 8.34
CA PRO A 236 19.15 -22.59 7.16
C PRO A 236 18.23 -22.05 6.06
N GLY A 237 18.80 -21.50 4.99
CA GLY A 237 18.05 -20.87 3.91
C GLY A 237 18.31 -19.37 3.69
N GLY A 238 19.08 -18.69 4.54
CA GLY A 238 19.73 -17.39 4.22
C GLY A 238 18.92 -16.12 4.30
N ALA A 239 17.59 -16.14 4.35
CA ALA A 239 16.76 -14.95 4.49
C ALA A 239 15.81 -15.10 5.67
N LEU A 240 15.92 -14.22 6.67
CA LEU A 240 15.02 -14.20 7.84
C LEU A 240 13.59 -13.82 7.50
N ILE A 241 13.38 -13.05 6.43
CA ILE A 241 12.06 -12.67 5.92
C ILE A 241 12.01 -12.84 4.42
N THR A 242 11.13 -13.72 3.99
CA THR A 242 10.71 -13.81 2.60
C THR A 242 9.47 -12.94 2.38
N PRO A 243 9.17 -12.52 1.14
CA PRO A 243 7.92 -11.84 0.82
C PRO A 243 6.66 -12.56 1.31
N HIS A 244 6.73 -13.88 1.49
CA HIS A 244 5.62 -14.72 1.98
C HIS A 244 5.29 -14.54 3.48
N GLN A 245 6.21 -13.96 4.26
CA GLN A 245 6.02 -13.70 5.69
C GLN A 245 5.55 -12.27 5.96
N VAL A 246 5.28 -11.52 4.89
CA VAL A 246 4.87 -10.13 4.96
C VAL A 246 3.48 -9.98 4.34
N VAL A 247 2.60 -9.29 5.06
CA VAL A 247 1.23 -8.98 4.62
C VAL A 247 1.02 -7.48 4.67
N ARG A 248 0.58 -6.88 3.57
CA ARG A 248 0.00 -5.55 3.62
C ARG A 248 -1.41 -5.66 4.17
N LEU A 249 -1.66 -5.12 5.35
CA LEU A 249 -2.95 -5.19 6.00
C LEU A 249 -3.95 -4.21 5.40
N GLU A 250 -3.48 -2.98 5.10
CA GLU A 250 -4.28 -1.93 4.47
C GLU A 250 -3.40 -0.82 3.90
N LEU A 251 -4.00 -0.01 3.06
CA LEU A 251 -3.54 1.30 2.61
C LEU A 251 -4.49 2.36 3.17
N PHE A 252 -3.98 3.50 3.61
CA PHE A 252 -4.79 4.61 4.12
C PHE A 252 -4.36 5.93 3.48
N GLY A 253 -5.30 6.85 3.40
CA GLY A 253 -5.07 8.24 3.00
C GLY A 253 -4.71 9.12 4.19
N GLY A 254 -4.43 10.40 3.94
CA GLY A 254 -4.09 11.36 4.97
C GLY A 254 -2.70 11.14 5.58
N ASP A 255 -2.50 11.69 6.77
CA ASP A 255 -1.28 11.43 7.55
C ASP A 255 -1.44 10.12 8.35
N ALA A 256 -0.34 9.49 8.68
CA ALA A 256 -0.35 8.26 9.48
C ALA A 256 -0.79 8.47 10.93
N ASP A 257 -0.72 9.70 11.45
CA ASP A 257 -1.24 10.08 12.76
C ASP A 257 -2.76 10.35 12.73
N ASP A 258 -3.33 10.61 11.55
CA ASP A 258 -4.77 10.79 11.30
C ASP A 258 -5.20 10.09 10.01
N PRO A 259 -5.18 8.75 9.99
CA PRO A 259 -5.43 7.98 8.77
C PRO A 259 -6.88 8.13 8.29
N ILE A 260 -7.03 8.24 6.97
CA ILE A 260 -8.33 8.38 6.30
C ILE A 260 -8.59 7.09 5.52
N ASP A 261 -9.78 6.51 5.69
CA ASP A 261 -10.24 5.44 4.80
C ASP A 261 -10.26 5.94 3.35
N PRO A 262 -9.59 5.27 2.40
CA PRO A 262 -9.62 5.66 1.00
C PRO A 262 -11.02 5.70 0.35
N PHE A 263 -12.04 5.19 1.04
CA PHE A 263 -13.46 5.28 0.64
C PHE A 263 -14.25 6.35 1.38
N ASP A 264 -13.68 7.04 2.36
CA ASP A 264 -14.21 8.28 2.91
C ASP A 264 -13.93 9.44 1.93
N LEU A 265 -14.71 9.46 0.84
CA LEU A 265 -14.50 10.40 -0.27
C LEU A 265 -14.75 11.86 0.15
N GLU A 266 -15.64 12.10 1.12
CA GLU A 266 -15.91 13.45 1.63
C GLU A 266 -14.70 14.02 2.36
N ARG A 267 -14.12 13.23 3.26
CA ARG A 267 -12.92 13.63 3.99
C ARG A 267 -11.72 13.82 3.07
N LEU A 268 -11.54 12.93 2.09
CA LEU A 268 -10.48 13.05 1.08
C LEU A 268 -10.62 14.31 0.21
N ARG A 269 -11.86 14.69 -0.15
CA ARG A 269 -12.14 15.94 -0.88
C ARG A 269 -11.76 17.15 -0.04
N LEU A 270 -12.10 17.13 1.25
CA LEU A 270 -11.77 18.20 2.18
C LEU A 270 -10.25 18.36 2.32
N GLU A 271 -9.53 17.29 2.54
CA GLU A 271 -8.06 17.30 2.62
C GLU A 271 -7.40 17.79 1.32
N ALA A 272 -7.89 17.35 0.17
CA ALA A 272 -7.39 17.80 -1.13
C ALA A 272 -7.62 19.30 -1.38
N ARG A 273 -8.70 19.88 -0.87
CA ARG A 273 -8.97 21.33 -0.92
C ARG A 273 -8.00 22.10 -0.02
N ARG A 274 -7.84 21.65 1.23
CA ARG A 274 -6.90 22.25 2.19
C ARG A 274 -5.45 22.25 1.68
N ALA A 275 -5.01 21.14 1.08
CA ALA A 275 -3.68 21.04 0.49
C ALA A 275 -3.48 22.08 -0.63
N LYS A 276 -4.46 22.24 -1.53
CA LYS A 276 -4.41 23.23 -2.61
C LYS A 276 -4.38 24.68 -2.09
N GLU A 277 -5.12 24.99 -1.05
CA GLU A 277 -5.14 26.31 -0.42
C GLU A 277 -3.78 26.65 0.22
N LEU A 278 -3.16 25.67 0.90
CA LEU A 278 -1.83 25.80 1.48
C LEU A 278 -0.76 26.00 0.40
N GLU A 279 -0.79 25.23 -0.68
CA GLU A 279 0.15 25.38 -1.81
C GLU A 279 0.00 26.75 -2.49
N ALA A 280 -1.23 27.24 -2.69
CA ALA A 280 -1.49 28.54 -3.27
C ALA A 280 -0.97 29.66 -2.36
N SER A 281 -1.20 29.57 -1.04
CA SER A 281 -0.69 30.53 -0.06
C SER A 281 0.84 30.55 0.03
N ALA A 282 1.49 29.38 -0.02
CA ALA A 282 2.94 29.28 -0.02
C ALA A 282 3.56 29.88 -1.30
N SER A 283 2.93 29.62 -2.46
CA SER A 283 3.36 30.19 -3.74
C SER A 283 3.23 31.73 -3.76
N ALA A 284 2.12 32.27 -3.24
CA ALA A 284 1.92 33.72 -3.14
C ALA A 284 2.98 34.39 -2.27
N LYS A 285 3.27 33.82 -1.07
CA LYS A 285 4.33 34.33 -0.19
C LYS A 285 5.71 34.26 -0.82
N SER A 286 6.02 33.21 -1.58
CA SER A 286 7.29 33.08 -2.29
C SER A 286 7.45 34.14 -3.38
N MET A 287 6.38 34.46 -4.10
CA MET A 287 6.38 35.52 -5.12
C MET A 287 6.54 36.91 -4.50
N GLU A 288 5.90 37.20 -3.35
CA GLU A 288 6.05 38.44 -2.62
C GLU A 288 7.50 38.66 -2.13
N LEU A 289 8.11 37.60 -1.55
CA LEU A 289 9.50 37.64 -1.10
C LEU A 289 10.49 37.88 -2.27
N GLN A 290 10.24 37.25 -3.43
CA GLN A 290 11.07 37.47 -4.62
C GLN A 290 10.90 38.90 -5.19
N ALA A 291 9.69 39.45 -5.16
CA ALA A 291 9.44 40.83 -5.59
C ALA A 291 10.08 41.86 -4.68
N MET A 292 10.10 41.62 -3.37
CA MET A 292 10.80 42.49 -2.41
C MET A 292 12.31 42.43 -2.54
N GLY A 293 12.92 41.25 -2.77
CA GLY A 293 14.36 41.08 -2.99
C GLY A 293 14.87 41.59 -4.35
N ALA A 294 14.01 41.84 -5.31
CA ALA A 294 14.37 42.43 -6.61
C ALA A 294 14.26 43.97 -6.64
N ALA A 295 13.76 44.58 -5.55
CA ALA A 295 13.60 46.01 -5.43
C ALA A 295 14.73 46.68 -4.59
N GLU A 296 15.65 45.90 -4.05
CA GLU A 296 16.93 46.30 -3.45
C GLU A 296 18.08 46.12 -4.47
#